data_340e9193593ace956372693ed86313d9
#
_entry.id   340e9193593ace956372693ed86313d9
#
_cell.length_a   1.000
_cell.length_b   1.000
_cell.length_c   1.000
_cell.angle_alpha   90.00
_cell.angle_beta   90.00
_cell.angle_gamma   90.00
#
_symmetry.space_group_name_H-M   'P 1'
#
loop_
_entity.id
_entity.type
_entity.pdbx_description
1 polymer ?
#
loop_
_entity_poly.entity_id
_entity_poly.type
_entity_poly.pdbx_seq_one_letter_code
_entity_poly.pdbx_strand_id
1 'polypeptide(L)'
;DFMSEYTIPSEFTIEEYAGIVERCSMNLFPEIPTANGFCMYIKREAINNIGLFDEKTFGKGYGEENDFSYRCLQAGYRHLLCDNTYIYHKGTQSFSQEKTELINSHLQILKSRYPSCVENTESFVQQNPISDIQLNIRYAINSHPKKNVLIVIHDFKEAEKKNIGGTTLHVHDLITNMKEEFNFHVLYYSDDDFK
;
A
#
# COMPACT_ATOMS: atom_id res chain seq x y z
N ASP A 1 -4.54 -4.77 -5.31
CA ASP A 1 -5.34 -5.88 -4.78
C ASP A 1 -4.81 -6.24 -3.38
N PHE A 2 -5.61 -5.99 -2.33
CA PHE A 2 -5.23 -6.27 -0.94
C PHE A 2 -5.04 -7.77 -0.64
N MET A 3 -5.48 -8.62 -1.53
CA MET A 3 -5.45 -10.08 -1.40
C MET A 3 -4.42 -10.73 -2.31
N SER A 4 -3.71 -9.97 -3.15
CA SER A 4 -2.68 -10.54 -4.01
C SER A 4 -1.38 -10.75 -3.22
N GLU A 5 -0.80 -11.94 -3.34
CA GLU A 5 0.55 -12.19 -2.87
C GLU A 5 1.51 -11.30 -3.68
N TYR A 6 2.12 -10.34 -3.00
CA TYR A 6 3.13 -9.51 -3.60
C TYR A 6 4.50 -10.18 -3.39
N THR A 7 5.09 -10.63 -4.48
CA THR A 7 6.44 -11.18 -4.46
C THR A 7 7.44 -10.04 -4.67
N ILE A 8 8.46 -9.94 -3.82
CA ILE A 8 9.58 -9.02 -4.04
C ILE A 8 10.18 -9.37 -5.42
N PRO A 9 10.34 -8.38 -6.33
CA PRO A 9 11.02 -8.62 -7.61
C PRO A 9 12.39 -9.22 -7.40
N SER A 10 12.77 -10.19 -8.24
CA SER A 10 13.98 -11.02 -8.05
C SER A 10 15.30 -10.25 -8.05
N GLU A 11 15.30 -9.03 -8.57
CA GLU A 11 16.43 -8.11 -8.58
C GLU A 11 16.71 -7.41 -7.24
N PHE A 12 15.81 -7.56 -6.24
CA PHE A 12 15.96 -6.93 -4.93
C PHE A 12 16.15 -7.96 -3.83
N THR A 13 17.04 -7.66 -2.90
CA THR A 13 17.04 -8.30 -1.58
C THR A 13 15.91 -7.72 -0.71
N ILE A 14 15.58 -8.42 0.38
CA ILE A 14 14.56 -7.95 1.35
C ILE A 14 14.99 -6.60 1.94
N GLU A 15 16.27 -6.44 2.25
CA GLU A 15 16.84 -5.22 2.83
C GLU A 15 16.79 -4.04 1.86
N GLU A 16 17.10 -4.25 0.60
CA GLU A 16 17.01 -3.22 -0.44
C GLU A 16 15.56 -2.77 -0.63
N TYR A 17 14.63 -3.73 -0.71
CA TYR A 17 13.21 -3.45 -0.83
C TYR A 17 12.68 -2.68 0.39
N ALA A 18 13.03 -3.10 1.61
CA ALA A 18 12.67 -2.41 2.85
C ALA A 18 13.22 -0.98 2.88
N GLY A 19 14.47 -0.80 2.45
CA GLY A 19 15.10 0.52 2.35
C GLY A 19 14.44 1.43 1.31
N ILE A 20 13.89 0.88 0.22
CA ILE A 20 13.10 1.67 -0.75
C ILE A 20 11.80 2.14 -0.10
N VAL A 21 11.06 1.25 0.56
CA VAL A 21 9.80 1.59 1.25
C VAL A 21 10.03 2.68 2.29
N GLU A 22 11.06 2.55 3.12
CA GLU A 22 11.41 3.55 4.13
C GLU A 22 11.71 4.92 3.50
N ARG A 23 12.54 4.96 2.44
CA ARG A 23 12.94 6.22 1.81
C ARG A 23 11.85 6.92 1.02
N CYS A 24 10.93 6.16 0.40
CA CYS A 24 9.85 6.76 -0.38
C CYS A 24 8.60 7.06 0.44
N SER A 25 8.53 6.62 1.70
CA SER A 25 7.40 6.91 2.56
C SER A 25 7.27 8.41 2.85
N MET A 26 6.04 8.89 2.84
CA MET A 26 5.69 10.24 3.27
C MET A 26 5.32 10.31 4.77
N ASN A 27 5.43 9.21 5.50
CA ASN A 27 5.08 9.08 6.92
C ASN A 27 3.64 9.54 7.23
N LEU A 28 2.69 9.14 6.39
CA LEU A 28 1.29 9.54 6.52
C LEU A 28 0.56 8.78 7.63
N PHE A 29 1.01 7.57 7.93
CA PHE A 29 0.42 6.69 8.94
C PHE A 29 -1.12 6.65 8.86
N PRO A 30 -1.72 6.30 7.71
CA PRO A 30 -3.15 6.37 7.51
C PRO A 30 -3.89 5.43 8.44
N GLU A 31 -5.11 5.83 8.83
CA GLU A 31 -5.99 4.97 9.58
C GLU A 31 -6.49 3.82 8.71
N ILE A 32 -6.52 2.62 9.31
CA ILE A 32 -7.04 1.41 8.68
C ILE A 32 -8.11 0.78 9.56
N PRO A 33 -9.13 0.11 9.00
CA PRO A 33 -10.25 -0.42 9.80
C PRO A 33 -9.87 -1.64 10.64
N THR A 34 -8.84 -2.37 10.25
CA THR A 34 -8.35 -3.56 10.96
C THR A 34 -6.88 -3.76 10.67
N ALA A 35 -6.14 -4.32 11.61
CA ALA A 35 -4.74 -4.69 11.43
C ALA A 35 -4.63 -6.18 11.09
N ASN A 36 -3.55 -6.57 10.42
CA ASN A 36 -3.29 -7.97 10.08
C ASN A 36 -2.39 -8.62 11.12
N GLY A 37 -2.78 -9.80 11.59
CA GLY A 37 -2.14 -10.51 12.69
C GLY A 37 -0.70 -10.96 12.47
N PHE A 38 -0.19 -10.98 11.21
CA PHE A 38 1.18 -11.38 10.96
C PHE A 38 2.22 -10.39 11.53
N CYS A 39 1.87 -9.10 11.64
CA CYS A 39 2.71 -8.10 12.28
C CYS A 39 1.86 -6.95 12.86
N MET A 40 1.53 -7.03 14.13
CA MET A 40 0.78 -6.02 14.86
C MET A 40 1.58 -5.51 16.04
N TYR A 41 1.82 -4.20 16.11
CA TYR A 41 2.25 -3.56 17.35
C TYR A 41 1.02 -3.11 18.14
N ILE A 42 0.85 -3.65 19.35
CA ILE A 42 -0.30 -3.34 20.20
C ILE A 42 0.20 -2.66 21.49
N LYS A 43 -0.33 -1.47 21.78
CA LYS A 43 -0.06 -0.80 23.04
C LYS A 43 -0.53 -1.66 24.22
N ARG A 44 0.29 -1.77 25.26
CA ARG A 44 -0.07 -2.52 26.48
C ARG A 44 -1.39 -2.06 27.11
N GLU A 45 -1.65 -0.75 27.06
CA GLU A 45 -2.90 -0.17 27.54
C GLU A 45 -4.12 -0.73 26.79
N ALA A 46 -4.05 -0.88 25.46
CA ALA A 46 -5.13 -1.46 24.69
C ALA A 46 -5.41 -2.91 25.12
N ILE A 47 -4.36 -3.71 25.31
CA ILE A 47 -4.51 -5.09 25.81
C ILE A 47 -5.15 -5.11 27.20
N ASN A 48 -4.74 -4.21 28.09
CA ASN A 48 -5.27 -4.15 29.44
C ASN A 48 -6.76 -3.75 29.47
N ASN A 49 -7.19 -2.89 28.54
CA ASN A 49 -8.57 -2.41 28.49
C ASN A 49 -9.50 -3.33 27.70
N ILE A 50 -9.00 -3.95 26.63
CA ILE A 50 -9.80 -4.73 25.67
C ILE A 50 -9.73 -6.23 25.98
N GLY A 51 -8.65 -6.67 26.62
CA GLY A 51 -8.34 -8.08 26.83
C GLY A 51 -7.50 -8.67 25.70
N LEU A 52 -7.41 -10.00 25.67
CA LEU A 52 -6.65 -10.75 24.68
C LEU A 52 -7.49 -11.09 23.43
N PHE A 53 -6.88 -11.79 22.49
CA PHE A 53 -7.61 -12.40 21.36
C PHE A 53 -8.63 -13.44 21.86
N ASP A 54 -9.77 -13.55 21.19
CA ASP A 54 -10.83 -14.53 21.51
C ASP A 54 -10.47 -15.91 20.96
N GLU A 55 -9.49 -16.57 21.58
CA GLU A 55 -9.06 -17.93 21.22
C GLU A 55 -10.20 -18.96 21.33
N LYS A 56 -11.16 -18.70 22.19
CA LYS A 56 -12.29 -19.61 22.38
C LYS A 56 -13.18 -19.69 21.13
N THR A 57 -13.36 -18.57 20.46
CA THR A 57 -14.16 -18.49 19.22
C THR A 57 -13.32 -18.79 17.99
N PHE A 58 -12.09 -18.27 17.92
CA PHE A 58 -11.25 -18.26 16.71
C PHE A 58 -10.02 -19.18 16.80
N GLY A 59 -10.01 -20.18 17.65
CA GLY A 59 -8.86 -20.96 18.11
C GLY A 59 -7.86 -21.48 17.07
N LYS A 60 -8.29 -21.66 15.81
CA LYS A 60 -7.38 -22.05 14.71
C LYS A 60 -6.92 -20.87 13.86
N GLY A 61 -7.24 -19.63 14.26
CA GLY A 61 -6.91 -18.41 13.54
C GLY A 61 -7.97 -17.95 12.52
N TYR A 62 -7.65 -16.91 11.78
CA TYR A 62 -8.49 -16.27 10.75
C TYR A 62 -9.73 -15.56 11.30
N GLY A 63 -9.52 -14.42 11.92
CA GLY A 63 -10.58 -13.55 12.41
C GLY A 63 -10.39 -13.04 13.82
N GLU A 64 -9.46 -13.63 14.59
CA GLU A 64 -9.10 -13.20 15.94
C GLU A 64 -8.52 -11.79 15.95
N GLU A 65 -7.69 -11.43 14.97
CA GLU A 65 -7.15 -10.10 14.82
C GLU A 65 -8.22 -9.09 14.41
N ASN A 66 -9.19 -9.50 13.59
CA ASN A 66 -10.31 -8.66 13.21
C ASN A 66 -11.24 -8.41 14.41
N ASP A 67 -11.58 -9.45 15.18
CA ASP A 67 -12.37 -9.33 16.40
C ASP A 67 -11.69 -8.37 17.39
N PHE A 68 -10.38 -8.55 17.63
CA PHE A 68 -9.62 -7.67 18.50
C PHE A 68 -9.60 -6.23 17.99
N SER A 69 -9.36 -6.04 16.69
CA SER A 69 -9.38 -4.73 16.06
C SER A 69 -10.74 -4.05 16.20
N TYR A 70 -11.83 -4.77 15.97
CA TYR A 70 -13.18 -4.19 16.08
C TYR A 70 -13.54 -3.83 17.53
N ARG A 71 -13.12 -4.63 18.51
CA ARG A 71 -13.26 -4.27 19.94
C ARG A 71 -12.47 -3.01 20.28
N CYS A 72 -11.27 -2.88 19.73
CA CYS A 72 -10.46 -1.67 19.88
C CYS A 72 -11.16 -0.44 19.31
N LEU A 73 -11.71 -0.52 18.09
CA LEU A 73 -12.46 0.59 17.48
C LEU A 73 -13.68 1.00 18.31
N GLN A 74 -14.45 0.02 18.82
CA GLN A 74 -15.60 0.31 19.69
C GLN A 74 -15.21 0.99 21.01
N ALA A 75 -14.00 0.75 21.48
CA ALA A 75 -13.44 1.40 22.66
C ALA A 75 -12.73 2.75 22.36
N GLY A 76 -12.80 3.24 21.12
CA GLY A 76 -12.22 4.52 20.70
C GLY A 76 -10.74 4.50 20.35
N TYR A 77 -10.12 3.32 20.23
CA TYR A 77 -8.77 3.19 19.68
C TYR A 77 -8.78 3.30 18.16
N ARG A 78 -7.62 3.59 17.58
CA ARG A 78 -7.40 3.68 16.13
C ARG A 78 -6.29 2.73 15.72
N HIS A 79 -6.38 2.21 14.50
CA HIS A 79 -5.31 1.43 13.88
C HIS A 79 -4.62 2.29 12.83
N LEU A 80 -3.31 2.26 12.81
CA LEU A 80 -2.50 3.01 11.87
C LEU A 80 -1.64 2.04 11.06
N LEU A 81 -1.54 2.28 9.75
CA LEU A 81 -0.58 1.61 8.90
C LEU A 81 0.78 2.30 9.04
N CYS A 82 1.83 1.54 9.39
CA CYS A 82 3.22 2.03 9.33
C CYS A 82 3.67 1.99 7.87
N ASP A 83 3.43 3.06 7.11
CA ASP A 83 3.74 3.16 5.68
C ASP A 83 5.24 3.31 5.37
N ASN A 84 6.06 3.49 6.40
CA ASN A 84 7.53 3.58 6.29
C ASN A 84 8.26 2.29 6.68
N THR A 85 7.54 1.21 6.92
CA THR A 85 8.14 -0.05 7.41
C THR A 85 7.66 -1.21 6.56
N TYR A 86 8.60 -1.93 5.96
CA TYR A 86 8.32 -3.17 5.25
C TYR A 86 8.66 -4.37 6.13
N ILE A 87 7.72 -5.30 6.25
CA ILE A 87 7.93 -6.57 6.95
C ILE A 87 7.73 -7.71 5.95
N TYR A 88 8.78 -8.50 5.74
CA TYR A 88 8.68 -9.68 4.89
C TYR A 88 7.89 -10.78 5.59
N HIS A 89 6.82 -11.24 4.94
CA HIS A 89 6.02 -12.36 5.40
C HIS A 89 6.06 -13.49 4.37
N LYS A 90 6.72 -14.58 4.72
CA LYS A 90 6.71 -15.80 3.88
C LYS A 90 5.37 -16.51 4.10
N GLY A 91 4.36 -16.14 3.32
CA GLY A 91 3.04 -16.74 3.36
C GLY A 91 3.09 -18.26 3.19
N THR A 92 2.19 -18.97 3.86
CA THR A 92 1.98 -20.40 3.60
C THR A 92 1.05 -20.54 2.40
N GLN A 93 1.54 -21.10 1.32
CA GLN A 93 0.83 -21.29 0.04
C GLN A 93 -0.26 -22.38 0.06
N SER A 94 -0.69 -22.85 1.22
CA SER A 94 -1.71 -23.90 1.29
C SER A 94 -3.11 -23.31 1.39
N PHE A 95 -3.77 -23.11 0.26
CA PHE A 95 -5.22 -22.99 0.20
C PHE A 95 -5.83 -24.40 0.35
N SER A 96 -6.04 -24.85 1.57
CA SER A 96 -6.86 -26.05 1.79
C SER A 96 -8.34 -25.66 1.84
N GLN A 97 -9.21 -26.59 1.43
CA GLN A 97 -10.66 -26.40 1.52
C GLN A 97 -11.09 -26.10 2.96
N GLU A 98 -10.48 -26.76 3.93
CA GLU A 98 -10.72 -26.54 5.37
C GLU A 98 -10.41 -25.09 5.79
N LYS A 99 -9.34 -24.48 5.25
CA LYS A 99 -8.99 -23.07 5.51
C LYS A 99 -10.08 -22.13 5.01
N THR A 100 -10.57 -22.36 3.80
CA THR A 100 -11.63 -21.54 3.19
C THR A 100 -12.95 -21.64 3.98
N GLU A 101 -13.33 -22.82 4.41
CA GLU A 101 -14.53 -23.04 5.23
C GLU A 101 -14.40 -22.35 6.59
N LEU A 102 -13.21 -22.42 7.22
CA LEU A 102 -12.94 -21.75 8.48
C LEU A 102 -13.02 -20.22 8.35
N ILE A 103 -12.38 -19.64 7.34
CA ILE A 103 -12.45 -18.19 7.05
C ILE A 103 -13.91 -17.75 6.87
N ASN A 104 -14.68 -18.48 6.07
CA ASN A 104 -16.08 -18.16 5.82
C ASN A 104 -16.94 -18.24 7.09
N SER A 105 -16.74 -19.26 7.92
CA SER A 105 -17.47 -19.40 9.18
C SER A 105 -17.13 -18.27 10.15
N HIS A 106 -15.87 -17.91 10.29
CA HIS A 106 -15.43 -16.81 11.15
C HIS A 106 -15.90 -15.45 10.64
N LEU A 107 -15.94 -15.25 9.31
CA LEU A 107 -16.51 -14.03 8.73
C LEU A 107 -18.00 -13.87 9.08
N GLN A 108 -18.79 -14.95 9.12
CA GLN A 108 -20.19 -14.89 9.55
C GLN A 108 -20.31 -14.47 11.04
N ILE A 109 -19.41 -14.97 11.89
CA ILE A 109 -19.35 -14.56 13.30
C ILE A 109 -19.03 -13.07 13.41
N LEU A 110 -18.03 -12.59 12.67
CA LEU A 110 -17.66 -11.18 12.65
C LEU A 110 -18.79 -10.29 12.13
N LYS A 111 -19.48 -10.69 11.04
CA LYS A 111 -20.64 -9.98 10.51
C LYS A 111 -21.79 -9.90 11.51
N SER A 112 -22.01 -10.95 12.28
CA SER A 112 -23.04 -10.97 13.33
C SER A 112 -22.68 -10.09 14.53
N ARG A 113 -21.40 -10.08 14.95
CA ARG A 113 -20.94 -9.31 16.12
C ARG A 113 -20.73 -7.82 15.80
N TYR A 114 -20.21 -7.52 14.60
CA TYR A 114 -19.68 -6.21 14.21
C TYR A 114 -20.08 -5.81 12.78
N PRO A 115 -21.37 -5.76 12.44
CA PRO A 115 -21.81 -5.54 11.05
C PRO A 115 -21.23 -4.27 10.43
N SER A 116 -21.29 -3.13 11.14
CA SER A 116 -20.76 -1.85 10.65
C SER A 116 -19.23 -1.85 10.49
N CYS A 117 -18.50 -2.57 11.35
CA CYS A 117 -17.06 -2.65 11.21
C CYS A 117 -16.65 -3.49 9.99
N VAL A 118 -17.39 -4.56 9.70
CA VAL A 118 -17.16 -5.39 8.52
C VAL A 118 -17.48 -4.62 7.24
N GLU A 119 -18.61 -3.91 7.20
CA GLU A 119 -19.00 -3.03 6.08
C GLU A 119 -17.96 -1.95 5.83
N ASN A 120 -17.44 -1.32 6.87
CA ASN A 120 -16.38 -0.31 6.77
C ASN A 120 -15.09 -0.93 6.22
N THR A 121 -14.74 -2.14 6.63
CA THR A 121 -13.56 -2.85 6.10
C THR A 121 -13.74 -3.19 4.62
N GLU A 122 -14.90 -3.69 4.23
CA GLU A 122 -15.23 -4.00 2.82
C GLU A 122 -15.19 -2.70 1.97
N SER A 123 -15.74 -1.60 2.48
CA SER A 123 -15.70 -0.28 1.83
C SER A 123 -14.28 0.26 1.70
N PHE A 124 -13.45 0.14 2.74
CA PHE A 124 -12.05 0.54 2.70
C PHE A 124 -11.27 -0.21 1.62
N VAL A 125 -11.48 -1.51 1.51
CA VAL A 125 -10.84 -2.34 0.45
C VAL A 125 -11.29 -1.90 -0.94
N GLN A 126 -12.58 -1.63 -1.14
CA GLN A 126 -13.11 -1.19 -2.43
C GLN A 126 -12.61 0.20 -2.84
N GLN A 127 -12.61 1.15 -1.92
CA GLN A 127 -12.20 2.53 -2.18
C GLN A 127 -10.68 2.70 -2.27
N ASN A 128 -9.92 1.79 -1.63
CA ASN A 128 -8.46 1.81 -1.56
C ASN A 128 -7.86 3.20 -1.24
N PRO A 129 -8.18 3.80 -0.08
CA PRO A 129 -7.71 5.16 0.26
C PRO A 129 -6.19 5.26 0.46
N ILE A 130 -5.47 4.12 0.45
CA ILE A 130 -4.00 4.06 0.52
C ILE A 130 -3.35 3.89 -0.87
N SER A 131 -4.13 4.08 -1.95
CA SER A 131 -3.64 3.94 -3.34
C SER A 131 -2.40 4.77 -3.63
N ASP A 132 -2.34 6.00 -3.13
CA ASP A 132 -1.21 6.89 -3.36
C ASP A 132 0.09 6.38 -2.72
N ILE A 133 -0.01 5.80 -1.50
CA ILE A 133 1.13 5.13 -0.85
C ILE A 133 1.60 3.94 -1.68
N GLN A 134 0.67 3.11 -2.16
CA GLN A 134 0.99 1.94 -2.99
C GLN A 134 1.62 2.37 -4.33
N LEU A 135 1.09 3.42 -4.97
CA LEU A 135 1.63 3.96 -6.21
C LEU A 135 3.04 4.53 -6.00
N ASN A 136 3.27 5.26 -4.91
CA ASN A 136 4.56 5.82 -4.58
C ASN A 136 5.63 4.73 -4.40
N ILE A 137 5.31 3.66 -3.65
CA ILE A 137 6.20 2.51 -3.47
C ILE A 137 6.48 1.83 -4.82
N ARG A 138 5.43 1.53 -5.59
CA ARG A 138 5.56 0.90 -6.92
C ARG A 138 6.42 1.74 -7.84
N TYR A 139 6.21 3.05 -7.81
CA TYR A 139 7.01 3.98 -8.59
C TYR A 139 8.48 3.95 -8.18
N ALA A 140 8.77 4.02 -6.86
CA ALA A 140 10.14 3.97 -6.34
C ALA A 140 10.86 2.67 -6.71
N ILE A 141 10.16 1.53 -6.68
CA ILE A 141 10.70 0.23 -7.10
C ILE A 141 11.03 0.23 -8.60
N ASN A 142 10.10 0.66 -9.44
CA ASN A 142 10.29 0.70 -10.90
C ASN A 142 11.37 1.71 -11.32
N SER A 143 11.63 2.72 -10.51
CA SER A 143 12.63 3.75 -10.77
C SER A 143 14.04 3.36 -10.31
N HIS A 144 14.17 2.33 -9.48
CA HIS A 144 15.46 1.84 -9.02
C HIS A 144 16.13 0.93 -10.08
N PRO A 145 17.45 1.00 -10.31
CA PRO A 145 18.46 1.85 -9.65
C PRO A 145 18.70 3.21 -10.32
N LYS A 146 17.95 3.59 -11.36
CA LYS A 146 18.20 4.81 -12.13
C LYS A 146 18.03 6.07 -11.28
N LYS A 147 18.84 7.08 -11.56
CA LYS A 147 18.70 8.39 -10.92
C LYS A 147 17.50 9.15 -11.49
N ASN A 148 16.76 9.82 -10.63
CA ASN A 148 15.61 10.62 -11.05
C ASN A 148 16.05 12.02 -11.45
N VAL A 149 15.59 12.51 -12.59
CA VAL A 149 15.84 13.87 -13.09
C VAL A 149 14.50 14.55 -13.31
N LEU A 150 14.26 15.64 -12.56
CA LEU A 150 13.09 16.49 -12.78
C LEU A 150 13.46 17.63 -13.74
N ILE A 151 12.76 17.72 -14.85
CA ILE A 151 12.85 18.82 -15.81
C ILE A 151 11.60 19.68 -15.64
N VAL A 152 11.79 20.97 -15.32
CA VAL A 152 10.71 21.95 -15.25
C VAL A 152 10.79 22.83 -16.48
N ILE A 153 9.75 22.84 -17.29
CA ILE A 153 9.72 23.51 -18.58
C ILE A 153 8.36 24.20 -18.77
N HIS A 154 8.32 25.33 -19.46
CA HIS A 154 7.10 26.08 -19.65
C HIS A 154 6.09 25.36 -20.56
N ASP A 155 6.56 24.73 -21.63
CA ASP A 155 5.72 24.03 -22.60
C ASP A 155 6.44 22.75 -23.05
N PHE A 156 5.70 21.62 -23.06
CA PHE A 156 6.22 20.34 -23.50
C PHE A 156 5.23 19.67 -24.44
N LYS A 157 5.50 19.78 -25.75
CA LYS A 157 4.66 19.22 -26.82
C LYS A 157 5.23 17.88 -27.30
N GLU A 158 4.35 17.01 -27.75
CA GLU A 158 4.75 15.77 -28.40
C GLU A 158 5.63 16.04 -29.63
N ALA A 159 6.72 15.28 -29.77
CA ALA A 159 7.73 15.50 -30.82
C ALA A 159 7.18 15.43 -32.25
N GLU A 160 5.98 14.88 -32.47
CA GLU A 160 5.33 14.75 -33.79
C GLU A 160 4.53 15.97 -34.22
N LYS A 161 4.32 16.97 -33.36
CA LYS A 161 3.55 18.19 -33.69
C LYS A 161 4.42 19.20 -34.42
N LYS A 162 3.92 19.75 -35.52
CA LYS A 162 4.56 20.86 -36.24
C LYS A 162 4.68 22.09 -35.34
N ASN A 163 5.83 22.77 -35.38
CA ASN A 163 6.17 23.96 -34.57
C ASN A 163 6.56 23.68 -33.11
N ILE A 164 7.43 22.72 -32.90
CA ILE A 164 8.04 22.46 -31.60
C ILE A 164 9.18 23.47 -31.37
N GLY A 165 9.21 24.08 -30.17
CA GLY A 165 10.29 24.97 -29.76
C GLY A 165 11.61 24.23 -29.56
N GLY A 166 12.74 24.91 -29.75
CA GLY A 166 14.07 24.30 -29.60
C GLY A 166 14.31 23.67 -28.22
N THR A 167 13.75 24.27 -27.16
CA THR A 167 13.87 23.75 -25.79
C THR A 167 13.18 22.37 -25.67
N THR A 168 11.98 22.22 -26.25
CA THR A 168 11.22 20.95 -26.20
C THR A 168 11.95 19.86 -27.00
N LEU A 169 12.52 20.17 -28.15
CA LEU A 169 13.33 19.25 -28.93
C LEU A 169 14.55 18.79 -28.14
N HIS A 170 15.26 19.72 -27.50
CA HIS A 170 16.43 19.39 -26.69
C HIS A 170 16.07 18.47 -25.51
N VAL A 171 14.94 18.69 -24.84
CA VAL A 171 14.46 17.81 -23.77
C VAL A 171 14.11 16.43 -24.29
N HIS A 172 13.46 16.32 -25.44
CA HIS A 172 13.19 15.04 -26.09
C HIS A 172 14.47 14.27 -26.45
N ASP A 173 15.46 14.98 -27.02
CA ASP A 173 16.77 14.38 -27.33
C ASP A 173 17.48 13.89 -26.08
N LEU A 174 17.46 14.69 -25.00
CA LEU A 174 18.06 14.33 -23.72
C LEU A 174 17.40 13.06 -23.16
N ILE A 175 16.08 13.02 -23.08
CA ILE A 175 15.32 11.86 -22.60
C ILE A 175 15.64 10.64 -23.47
N THR A 176 15.58 10.78 -24.79
CA THR A 176 15.80 9.66 -25.73
C THR A 176 17.18 9.05 -25.57
N ASN A 177 18.22 9.88 -25.41
CA ASN A 177 19.61 9.43 -25.34
C ASN A 177 20.03 8.91 -23.94
N MET A 178 19.34 9.34 -22.88
CA MET A 178 19.77 9.02 -21.51
C MET A 178 18.73 8.20 -20.69
N LYS A 179 17.64 7.76 -21.31
CA LYS A 179 16.58 6.96 -20.63
C LYS A 179 17.05 5.65 -20.01
N GLU A 180 18.17 5.11 -20.49
CA GLU A 180 18.74 3.89 -19.90
C GLU A 180 19.47 4.14 -18.57
N GLU A 181 19.95 5.37 -18.35
CA GLU A 181 20.70 5.75 -17.14
C GLU A 181 19.85 6.51 -16.12
N PHE A 182 18.81 7.23 -16.60
CA PHE A 182 18.01 8.13 -15.78
C PHE A 182 16.51 7.91 -15.99
N ASN A 183 15.74 8.18 -14.92
CA ASN A 183 14.30 8.35 -14.99
C ASN A 183 13.99 9.85 -15.10
N PHE A 184 13.34 10.25 -16.17
CA PHE A 184 12.97 11.64 -16.42
C PHE A 184 11.54 11.93 -16.05
N HIS A 185 11.34 13.03 -15.32
CA HIS A 185 10.04 13.60 -14.98
C HIS A 185 9.97 14.98 -15.61
N VAL A 186 8.94 15.25 -16.38
CA VAL A 186 8.76 16.54 -17.02
C VAL A 186 7.54 17.22 -16.43
N LEU A 187 7.78 18.31 -15.70
CA LEU A 187 6.73 19.18 -15.20
C LEU A 187 6.58 20.35 -16.15
N TYR A 188 5.41 20.50 -16.74
CA TYR A 188 5.12 21.60 -17.66
C TYR A 188 3.69 22.12 -17.46
N TYR A 189 3.46 23.35 -17.92
CA TYR A 189 2.13 23.94 -17.92
C TYR A 189 1.33 23.48 -19.14
N SER A 190 0.10 23.03 -18.92
CA SER A 190 -0.83 22.68 -19.98
C SER A 190 -2.20 23.32 -19.72
N ASP A 191 -2.77 24.00 -20.72
CA ASP A 191 -4.11 24.58 -20.61
C ASP A 191 -5.22 23.51 -20.52
N ASP A 192 -4.91 22.25 -20.84
CA ASP A 192 -5.87 21.14 -20.83
C ASP A 192 -6.02 20.47 -19.44
N ASP A 193 -5.13 20.76 -18.50
CA ASP A 193 -5.11 20.13 -17.17
C ASP A 193 -6.09 20.75 -16.16
N PHE A 194 -6.88 21.73 -16.57
CA PHE A 194 -7.88 22.43 -15.76
C PHE A 194 -9.35 22.12 -16.12
N LYS A 195 -9.60 20.95 -16.70
CA LYS A 195 -10.99 20.51 -16.98
C LYS A 195 -11.42 19.39 -16.08
#